data_5244489338063f9b66996184c5fbce93
#
_entry.id   5244489338063f9b66996184c5fbce93
#
_cell.length_a   1.000
_cell.length_b   1.000
_cell.length_c   1.000
_cell.angle_alpha   90.00
_cell.angle_beta   90.00
_cell.angle_gamma   90.00
#
_symmetry.space_group_name_H-M   'P 1'
#
loop_
_entity.id
_entity.type
_entity.pdbx_description
1 polymer ?
#
loop_
_entity_poly.entity_id
_entity_poly.type
_entity_poly.pdbx_seq_one_letter_code
_entity_poly.pdbx_strand_id
1 'polypeptide(L)'
;VEAQRNAGVATPLVAETLIDLFNTMILRKSMFHADPHPGNLFVIPNPKNDGTAKIGLVDFGLTKKIPEEFREQLIVLTSAIMSEQAEAITGTMEEMGFRTRDRTQETYTALGEAFLGDVLRSGKPYADQEMIAEINQQLGRVLRANPLIDVPGDVILIARVMGLLSGLARILDSETDLLEALIPYLDP
;
A
#
# COMPACT_ATOMS: atom_id res chain seq x y z
N VAL A 1 -4.61 -20.31 -6.71
CA VAL A 1 -3.80 -20.04 -7.92
C VAL A 1 -4.03 -21.13 -8.96
N GLU A 2 -3.77 -22.40 -8.67
CA GLU A 2 -3.91 -23.49 -9.65
C GLU A 2 -5.36 -23.62 -10.18
N ALA A 3 -6.37 -23.54 -9.31
CA ALA A 3 -7.77 -23.54 -9.72
C ALA A 3 -8.14 -22.34 -10.62
N GLN A 4 -7.53 -21.18 -10.41
CA GLN A 4 -7.73 -19.97 -11.21
C GLN A 4 -7.10 -20.11 -12.60
N ARG A 5 -5.87 -20.64 -12.68
CA ARG A 5 -5.21 -20.95 -13.96
C ARG A 5 -6.01 -21.98 -14.77
N ASN A 6 -6.53 -23.02 -14.11
CA ASN A 6 -7.39 -24.03 -14.74
C ASN A 6 -8.72 -23.45 -15.24
N ALA A 7 -9.19 -22.35 -14.63
CA ALA A 7 -10.37 -21.60 -15.07
C ALA A 7 -10.07 -20.55 -16.16
N GLY A 8 -8.84 -20.52 -16.71
CA GLY A 8 -8.42 -19.58 -17.75
C GLY A 8 -8.22 -18.14 -17.25
N VAL A 9 -8.03 -17.92 -15.94
CA VAL A 9 -7.80 -16.61 -15.36
C VAL A 9 -6.31 -16.30 -15.31
N ALA A 10 -5.91 -15.15 -15.82
CA ALA A 10 -4.54 -14.64 -15.73
C ALA A 10 -4.26 -14.12 -14.32
N THR A 11 -3.46 -14.85 -13.54
CA THR A 11 -3.19 -14.51 -12.13
C THR A 11 -2.53 -13.13 -11.92
N PRO A 12 -1.65 -12.62 -12.80
CA PRO A 12 -1.15 -11.26 -12.69
C PRO A 12 -2.28 -10.20 -12.79
N LEU A 13 -3.24 -10.36 -13.70
CA LEU A 13 -4.39 -9.45 -13.83
C LEU A 13 -5.29 -9.45 -12.58
N VAL A 14 -5.35 -10.57 -11.87
CA VAL A 14 -6.06 -10.62 -10.58
C VAL A 14 -5.36 -9.77 -9.54
N ALA A 15 -4.02 -9.82 -9.48
CA ALA A 15 -3.24 -9.00 -8.56
C ALA A 15 -3.38 -7.51 -8.88
N GLU A 16 -3.28 -7.12 -10.15
CA GLU A 16 -3.52 -5.74 -10.60
C GLU A 16 -4.91 -5.26 -10.19
N THR A 17 -5.93 -6.06 -10.45
CA THR A 17 -7.32 -5.73 -10.07
C THR A 17 -7.47 -5.57 -8.56
N LEU A 18 -6.80 -6.39 -7.74
CA LEU A 18 -6.80 -6.26 -6.28
C LEU A 18 -6.12 -4.97 -5.83
N ILE A 19 -4.95 -4.66 -6.36
CA ILE A 19 -4.20 -3.44 -6.03
C ILE A 19 -5.03 -2.21 -6.39
N ASP A 20 -5.59 -2.14 -7.60
CA ASP A 20 -6.45 -1.05 -8.05
C ASP A 20 -7.71 -0.90 -7.20
N LEU A 21 -8.35 -2.00 -6.84
CA LEU A 21 -9.53 -2.01 -5.97
C LEU A 21 -9.22 -1.40 -4.60
N PHE A 22 -8.12 -1.78 -3.96
CA PHE A 22 -7.75 -1.27 -2.65
C PHE A 22 -7.25 0.17 -2.71
N ASN A 23 -6.49 0.56 -3.73
CA ASN A 23 -6.14 1.96 -3.98
C ASN A 23 -7.40 2.81 -4.15
N THR A 24 -8.37 2.35 -4.95
CA THR A 24 -9.68 3.02 -5.10
C THR A 24 -10.39 3.15 -3.75
N MET A 25 -10.47 2.10 -2.96
CA MET A 25 -11.14 2.13 -1.66
C MET A 25 -10.48 3.11 -0.69
N ILE A 26 -9.16 3.11 -0.60
CA ILE A 26 -8.41 3.97 0.33
C ILE A 26 -8.36 5.40 -0.18
N LEU A 27 -7.87 5.62 -1.41
CA LEU A 27 -7.51 6.95 -1.92
C LEU A 27 -8.65 7.71 -2.60
N ARG A 28 -9.76 7.03 -3.00
CA ARG A 28 -10.94 7.71 -3.60
C ARG A 28 -12.20 7.62 -2.76
N LYS A 29 -12.38 6.54 -2.00
CA LYS A 29 -13.63 6.28 -1.25
C LYS A 29 -13.51 6.51 0.24
N SER A 30 -12.32 6.75 0.76
CA SER A 30 -12.04 6.91 2.20
C SER A 30 -12.62 5.78 3.05
N MET A 31 -12.79 4.60 2.45
CA MET A 31 -13.35 3.43 3.12
C MET A 31 -12.77 2.16 2.47
N PHE A 32 -12.26 1.26 3.28
CA PHE A 32 -11.64 0.03 2.78
C PHE A 32 -11.91 -1.18 3.67
N HIS A 33 -11.80 -2.35 3.07
CA HIS A 33 -11.81 -3.64 3.77
C HIS A 33 -10.44 -3.85 4.44
N ALA A 34 -10.38 -3.82 5.75
CA ALA A 34 -9.12 -3.85 6.48
C ALA A 34 -8.54 -5.26 6.72
N ASP A 35 -9.12 -6.29 6.12
CA ASP A 35 -8.66 -7.68 6.22
C ASP A 35 -8.74 -8.45 4.88
N PRO A 36 -7.91 -8.10 3.87
CA PRO A 36 -7.88 -8.78 2.58
C PRO A 36 -7.21 -10.17 2.67
N HIS A 37 -7.63 -10.96 3.64
CA HIS A 37 -7.19 -12.34 3.76
C HIS A 37 -7.73 -13.18 2.58
N PRO A 38 -6.98 -14.17 2.05
CA PRO A 38 -7.44 -15.01 0.93
C PRO A 38 -8.81 -15.64 1.11
N GLY A 39 -9.24 -15.93 2.34
CA GLY A 39 -10.56 -16.44 2.66
C GLY A 39 -11.69 -15.43 2.45
N ASN A 40 -11.38 -14.13 2.38
CA ASN A 40 -12.34 -13.05 2.17
C ASN A 40 -12.39 -12.58 0.71
N LEU A 41 -11.59 -13.19 -0.18
CA LEU A 41 -11.41 -12.79 -1.57
C LEU A 41 -11.86 -13.90 -2.51
N PHE A 42 -12.83 -13.64 -3.36
CA PHE A 42 -13.30 -14.56 -4.38
C PHE A 42 -12.93 -14.05 -5.76
N VAL A 43 -12.25 -14.87 -6.52
CA VAL A 43 -11.94 -14.60 -7.93
C VAL A 43 -13.01 -15.26 -8.80
N ILE A 44 -13.79 -14.46 -9.48
CA ILE A 44 -14.91 -14.89 -10.32
C ILE A 44 -14.51 -14.71 -11.78
N PRO A 45 -14.23 -15.79 -12.53
CA PRO A 45 -13.85 -15.67 -13.93
C PRO A 45 -14.86 -14.91 -14.75
N ASN A 46 -14.39 -14.08 -15.71
CA ASN A 46 -15.27 -13.41 -16.63
C ASN A 46 -15.89 -14.43 -17.62
N PRO A 47 -17.22 -14.38 -17.86
CA PRO A 47 -17.86 -15.27 -18.84
C PRO A 47 -17.30 -15.17 -20.26
N LYS A 48 -16.64 -14.07 -20.62
CA LYS A 48 -15.99 -13.87 -21.91
C LYS A 48 -14.74 -14.72 -22.12
N ASN A 49 -14.23 -15.34 -21.06
CA ASN A 49 -13.00 -16.13 -21.08
C ASN A 49 -11.78 -15.38 -21.66
N ASP A 50 -11.67 -14.09 -21.36
CA ASP A 50 -10.65 -13.14 -21.82
C ASP A 50 -9.45 -13.06 -20.85
N GLY A 51 -9.35 -13.96 -19.89
CA GLY A 51 -8.33 -13.97 -18.85
C GLY A 51 -8.62 -13.04 -17.66
N THR A 52 -9.65 -12.18 -17.75
CA THR A 52 -10.04 -11.26 -16.68
C THR A 52 -10.95 -11.95 -15.64
N ALA A 53 -11.05 -11.34 -14.46
CA ALA A 53 -11.91 -11.82 -13.39
C ALA A 53 -12.51 -10.63 -12.63
N LYS A 54 -13.64 -10.89 -11.95
CA LYS A 54 -14.18 -9.99 -10.93
C LYS A 54 -13.69 -10.43 -9.56
N ILE A 55 -13.48 -9.46 -8.68
CA ILE A 55 -13.16 -9.72 -7.28
C ILE A 55 -14.44 -9.57 -6.46
N GLY A 56 -14.81 -10.64 -5.76
CA GLY A 56 -15.84 -10.62 -4.74
C GLY A 56 -15.20 -10.49 -3.36
N LEU A 57 -15.67 -9.54 -2.57
CA LEU A 57 -15.27 -9.38 -1.17
C LEU A 57 -16.38 -9.91 -0.27
N VAL A 58 -16.01 -10.60 0.80
CA VAL A 58 -16.92 -11.05 1.86
C VAL A 58 -16.36 -10.70 3.22
N ASP A 59 -17.16 -10.85 4.27
CA ASP A 59 -16.80 -10.57 5.66
C ASP A 59 -16.40 -9.12 5.91
N PHE A 60 -17.35 -8.21 5.79
CA PHE A 60 -17.17 -6.76 6.01
C PHE A 60 -17.05 -6.36 7.48
N GLY A 61 -16.85 -7.31 8.40
CA GLY A 61 -16.72 -7.05 9.84
C GLY A 61 -15.54 -6.13 10.21
N LEU A 62 -14.52 -6.06 9.38
CA LEU A 62 -13.37 -5.16 9.53
C LEU A 62 -13.33 -4.06 8.44
N THR A 63 -14.48 -3.51 8.08
CA THR A 63 -14.50 -2.33 7.20
C THR A 63 -14.10 -1.09 7.99
N LYS A 64 -13.17 -0.32 7.44
CA LYS A 64 -12.68 0.92 8.05
C LYS A 64 -12.99 2.12 7.16
N LYS A 65 -13.58 3.14 7.76
CA LYS A 65 -13.69 4.48 7.17
C LYS A 65 -12.57 5.34 7.75
N ILE A 66 -11.87 6.04 6.90
CA ILE A 66 -10.84 7.02 7.28
C ILE A 66 -11.39 8.45 7.08
N PRO A 67 -10.94 9.42 7.89
CA PRO A 67 -11.28 10.83 7.68
C PRO A 67 -10.82 11.30 6.30
N GLU A 68 -11.59 12.20 5.68
CA GLU A 68 -11.25 12.77 4.38
C GLU A 68 -9.91 13.51 4.43
N GLU A 69 -9.69 14.28 5.48
CA GLU A 69 -8.43 14.97 5.75
C GLU A 69 -7.24 14.00 5.77
N PHE A 70 -7.40 12.85 6.42
CA PHE A 70 -6.35 11.82 6.47
C PHE A 70 -6.07 11.23 5.07
N ARG A 71 -7.11 11.01 4.25
CA ARG A 71 -6.97 10.59 2.85
C ARG A 71 -6.17 11.60 2.04
N GLU A 72 -6.50 12.88 2.17
CA GLU A 72 -5.77 13.96 1.50
C GLU A 72 -4.30 14.01 1.92
N GLN A 73 -4.05 13.88 3.22
CA GLN A 73 -2.68 13.80 3.75
C GLN A 73 -1.91 12.59 3.20
N LEU A 74 -2.55 11.43 3.00
CA LEU A 74 -1.90 10.28 2.35
C LEU A 74 -1.47 10.61 0.92
N ILE A 75 -2.29 11.29 0.15
CA ILE A 75 -1.98 11.70 -1.22
C ILE A 75 -0.81 12.69 -1.22
N VAL A 76 -0.87 13.71 -0.36
CA VAL A 76 0.19 14.72 -0.21
C VAL A 76 1.50 14.06 0.20
N LEU A 77 1.47 13.16 1.19
CA LEU A 77 2.65 12.43 1.66
C LEU A 77 3.28 11.61 0.53
N THR A 78 2.46 10.85 -0.20
CA THR A 78 2.95 10.05 -1.33
C THR A 78 3.60 10.93 -2.40
N SER A 79 2.95 12.03 -2.78
CA SER A 79 3.48 12.99 -3.76
C SER A 79 4.78 13.64 -3.28
N ALA A 80 4.86 14.00 -1.98
CA ALA A 80 6.05 14.59 -1.38
C ALA A 80 7.24 13.63 -1.37
N ILE A 81 7.00 12.34 -1.08
CA ILE A 81 8.03 11.30 -1.12
C ILE A 81 8.52 11.10 -2.56
N MET A 82 7.61 11.01 -3.52
CA MET A 82 7.98 10.87 -4.95
C MET A 82 8.81 12.04 -5.47
N SER A 83 8.54 13.25 -4.95
CA SER A 83 9.23 14.49 -5.33
C SER A 83 10.40 14.83 -4.41
N GLU A 84 10.76 13.96 -3.47
CA GLU A 84 11.86 14.12 -2.50
C GLU A 84 11.78 15.44 -1.68
N GLN A 85 10.56 15.89 -1.38
CA GLN A 85 10.31 17.15 -0.67
C GLN A 85 10.34 16.94 0.84
N ALA A 86 11.52 16.97 1.46
CA ALA A 86 11.74 16.65 2.87
C ALA A 86 10.89 17.49 3.85
N GLU A 87 10.67 18.77 3.57
CA GLU A 87 9.81 19.63 4.41
C GLU A 87 8.35 19.20 4.34
N ALA A 88 7.84 18.89 3.14
CA ALA A 88 6.48 18.42 2.96
C ALA A 88 6.25 17.05 3.61
N ILE A 89 7.21 16.12 3.48
CA ILE A 89 7.19 14.82 4.15
C ILE A 89 7.05 15.02 5.67
N THR A 90 7.93 15.84 6.25
CA THR A 90 7.96 16.11 7.70
C THR A 90 6.64 16.72 8.17
N GLY A 91 6.21 17.80 7.54
CA GLY A 91 4.98 18.50 7.91
C GLY A 91 3.76 17.62 7.83
N THR A 92 3.59 16.90 6.72
CA THR A 92 2.45 15.99 6.52
C THR A 92 2.46 14.84 7.53
N MET A 93 3.61 14.22 7.81
CA MET A 93 3.67 13.16 8.82
C MET A 93 3.34 13.67 10.23
N GLU A 94 3.77 14.88 10.58
CA GLU A 94 3.42 15.50 11.87
C GLU A 94 1.92 15.81 11.95
N GLU A 95 1.33 16.37 10.89
CA GLU A 95 -0.11 16.63 10.81
C GLU A 95 -0.93 15.35 10.91
N MET A 96 -0.51 14.28 10.26
CA MET A 96 -1.12 12.95 10.36
C MET A 96 -1.05 12.37 11.79
N GLY A 97 -0.17 12.89 12.65
CA GLY A 97 -0.04 12.45 14.04
C GLY A 97 1.15 11.53 14.32
N PHE A 98 2.07 11.34 13.38
CA PHE A 98 3.33 10.66 13.69
C PHE A 98 4.13 11.44 14.72
N ARG A 99 4.71 10.74 15.67
CA ARG A 99 5.59 11.33 16.69
C ARG A 99 6.83 10.50 16.85
N THR A 100 8.00 11.14 16.75
CA THR A 100 9.31 10.56 17.04
C THR A 100 9.91 11.25 18.26
N ARG A 101 10.93 10.65 18.88
CA ARG A 101 11.58 11.20 20.06
C ARG A 101 12.12 12.61 19.81
N ASP A 102 12.87 12.78 18.73
CA ASP A 102 13.64 14.01 18.48
C ASP A 102 12.96 14.97 17.51
N ARG A 103 11.84 14.57 16.89
CA ARG A 103 11.03 15.36 15.94
C ARG A 103 11.89 16.11 14.90
N THR A 104 12.94 15.46 14.40
CA THR A 104 13.82 16.04 13.39
C THR A 104 13.32 15.75 11.99
N GLN A 105 13.45 16.71 11.08
CA GLN A 105 13.13 16.56 9.67
C GLN A 105 13.83 15.34 9.06
N GLU A 106 15.12 15.16 9.38
CA GLU A 106 15.91 14.03 8.92
C GLU A 106 15.27 12.67 9.27
N THR A 107 14.70 12.54 10.48
CA THR A 107 14.03 11.30 10.89
C THR A 107 12.73 11.07 10.13
N TYR A 108 11.90 12.09 9.96
CA TYR A 108 10.64 11.95 9.21
C TYR A 108 10.90 11.67 7.74
N THR A 109 11.87 12.33 7.12
CA THR A 109 12.28 12.05 5.74
C THR A 109 12.76 10.60 5.60
N ALA A 110 13.64 10.15 6.49
CA ALA A 110 14.15 8.78 6.48
C ALA A 110 13.04 7.74 6.71
N LEU A 111 12.04 8.05 7.55
CA LEU A 111 10.85 7.21 7.72
C LEU A 111 10.00 7.17 6.44
N GLY A 112 9.70 8.31 5.84
CA GLY A 112 8.95 8.39 4.59
C GLY A 112 9.62 7.61 3.47
N GLU A 113 10.92 7.77 3.33
CA GLU A 113 11.72 7.03 2.36
C GLU A 113 11.75 5.53 2.65
N ALA A 114 11.88 5.12 3.91
CA ALA A 114 11.84 3.72 4.30
C ALA A 114 10.47 3.06 4.08
N PHE A 115 9.38 3.83 4.18
CA PHE A 115 8.02 3.31 3.94
C PHE A 115 7.67 3.21 2.46
N LEU A 116 8.03 4.20 1.66
CA LEU A 116 7.59 4.30 0.27
C LEU A 116 8.70 4.66 -0.72
N GLY A 117 9.76 5.34 -0.29
CA GLY A 117 10.74 5.92 -1.19
C GLY A 117 11.44 4.92 -2.10
N ASP A 118 11.98 3.85 -1.52
CA ASP A 118 12.67 2.80 -2.29
C ASP A 118 11.68 2.00 -3.15
N VAL A 119 10.46 1.77 -2.65
CA VAL A 119 9.38 1.11 -3.38
C VAL A 119 8.98 1.91 -4.61
N LEU A 120 8.81 3.23 -4.44
CA LEU A 120 8.37 4.12 -5.51
C LEU A 120 9.45 4.37 -6.58
N ARG A 121 10.74 4.30 -6.20
CA ARG A 121 11.86 4.61 -7.12
C ARG A 121 12.52 3.40 -7.76
N SER A 122 12.29 2.21 -7.25
CA SER A 122 13.03 1.03 -7.68
C SER A 122 12.62 0.51 -9.06
N GLY A 123 11.41 0.82 -9.54
CA GLY A 123 10.83 0.21 -10.74
C GLY A 123 10.69 -1.31 -10.64
N LYS A 124 10.77 -1.86 -9.43
CA LYS A 124 10.65 -3.29 -9.16
C LYS A 124 9.18 -3.66 -8.88
N PRO A 125 8.80 -4.91 -9.14
CA PRO A 125 7.47 -5.40 -8.80
C PRO A 125 7.13 -5.17 -7.33
N TYR A 126 5.88 -4.84 -7.04
CA TYR A 126 5.34 -4.56 -5.70
C TYR A 126 5.71 -5.62 -4.63
N ALA A 127 5.96 -6.84 -5.04
CA ALA A 127 6.22 -7.99 -4.15
C ALA A 127 7.68 -8.46 -4.14
N ASP A 128 8.63 -7.64 -4.59
CA ASP A 128 10.05 -7.99 -4.61
C ASP A 128 10.60 -8.23 -3.19
N GLN A 129 11.18 -9.41 -2.96
CA GLN A 129 11.64 -9.83 -1.63
C GLN A 129 12.90 -9.09 -1.16
N GLU A 130 13.82 -8.81 -2.08
CA GLU A 130 15.07 -8.11 -1.74
C GLU A 130 14.75 -6.70 -1.30
N MET A 131 13.88 -6.02 -2.04
CA MET A 131 13.39 -4.68 -1.71
C MET A 131 12.71 -4.64 -0.34
N ILE A 132 11.81 -5.58 -0.05
CA ILE A 132 11.15 -5.67 1.26
C ILE A 132 12.16 -5.87 2.39
N ALA A 133 13.19 -6.70 2.17
CA ALA A 133 14.24 -6.94 3.17
C ALA A 133 15.09 -5.67 3.41
N GLU A 134 15.44 -4.94 2.35
CA GLU A 134 16.16 -3.67 2.43
C GLU A 134 15.38 -2.61 3.19
N ILE A 135 14.09 -2.43 2.87
CA ILE A 135 13.18 -1.51 3.57
C ILE A 135 13.12 -1.85 5.07
N ASN A 136 12.92 -3.12 5.41
CA ASN A 136 12.86 -3.55 6.81
C ASN A 136 14.19 -3.30 7.56
N GLN A 137 15.33 -3.49 6.89
CA GLN A 137 16.63 -3.22 7.47
C GLN A 137 16.85 -1.72 7.70
N GLN A 138 16.50 -0.89 6.72
CA GLN A 138 16.61 0.57 6.79
C GLN A 138 15.70 1.13 7.87
N LEU A 139 14.42 0.74 7.85
CA LEU A 139 13.43 1.12 8.87
C LEU A 139 13.90 0.72 10.27
N GLY A 140 14.43 -0.49 10.43
CA GLY A 140 14.98 -0.96 11.70
C GLY A 140 16.19 -0.14 12.19
N ARG A 141 17.03 0.41 11.30
CA ARG A 141 18.12 1.31 11.67
C ARG A 141 17.60 2.67 12.14
N VAL A 142 16.68 3.27 11.38
CA VAL A 142 16.06 4.56 11.69
C VAL A 142 15.34 4.50 13.05
N LEU A 143 14.51 3.47 13.26
CA LEU A 143 13.73 3.31 14.49
C LEU A 143 14.59 3.00 15.72
N ARG A 144 15.75 2.39 15.55
CA ARG A 144 16.70 2.21 16.69
C ARG A 144 17.38 3.52 17.08
N ALA A 145 17.68 4.37 16.12
CA ALA A 145 18.31 5.67 16.37
C ALA A 145 17.29 6.66 16.99
N ASN A 146 16.11 6.74 16.43
CA ASN A 146 15.04 7.64 16.88
C ASN A 146 13.68 6.93 16.86
N PRO A 147 13.28 6.29 17.98
CA PRO A 147 12.05 5.51 18.04
C PRO A 147 10.79 6.32 17.74
N LEU A 148 9.86 5.70 17.02
CA LEU A 148 8.48 6.16 16.95
C LEU A 148 7.86 6.09 18.34
N ILE A 149 7.26 7.21 18.78
CA ILE A 149 6.51 7.30 20.03
C ILE A 149 5.03 7.09 19.76
N ASP A 150 4.55 7.63 18.63
CA ASP A 150 3.15 7.50 18.22
C ASP A 150 3.03 7.31 16.70
N VAL A 151 2.10 6.45 16.30
CA VAL A 151 1.76 6.18 14.90
C VAL A 151 0.24 6.19 14.78
N PRO A 152 -0.34 6.92 13.83
CA PRO A 152 -1.78 6.91 13.63
C PRO A 152 -2.32 5.49 13.40
N GLY A 153 -3.39 5.12 14.10
CA GLY A 153 -3.98 3.78 13.98
C GLY A 153 -4.43 3.45 12.54
N ASP A 154 -4.85 4.45 11.80
CA ASP A 154 -5.25 4.31 10.39
C ASP A 154 -4.07 3.94 9.49
N VAL A 155 -2.87 4.48 9.76
CA VAL A 155 -1.63 4.09 9.06
C VAL A 155 -1.30 2.63 9.31
N ILE A 156 -1.42 2.16 10.56
CA ILE A 156 -1.13 0.76 10.93
C ILE A 156 -2.07 -0.20 10.17
N LEU A 157 -3.36 0.16 10.07
CA LEU A 157 -4.32 -0.65 9.33
C LEU A 157 -4.04 -0.67 7.83
N ILE A 158 -3.69 0.47 7.24
CA ILE A 158 -3.33 0.56 5.83
C ILE A 158 -2.05 -0.24 5.57
N ALA A 159 -1.02 -0.10 6.41
CA ALA A 159 0.21 -0.87 6.29
C ALA A 159 -0.03 -2.38 6.36
N ARG A 160 -0.92 -2.83 7.26
CA ARG A 160 -1.35 -4.24 7.32
C ARG A 160 -1.99 -4.70 6.02
N VAL A 161 -2.93 -3.91 5.47
CA VAL A 161 -3.59 -4.22 4.20
C VAL A 161 -2.59 -4.30 3.06
N MET A 162 -1.68 -3.32 2.96
CA MET A 162 -0.64 -3.31 1.93
C MET A 162 0.30 -4.52 2.05
N GLY A 163 0.67 -4.92 3.27
CA GLY A 163 1.46 -6.14 3.51
C GLY A 163 0.75 -7.43 3.07
N LEU A 164 -0.56 -7.55 3.32
CA LEU A 164 -1.36 -8.68 2.87
C LEU A 164 -1.49 -8.71 1.34
N LEU A 165 -1.74 -7.56 0.71
CA LEU A 165 -1.81 -7.43 -0.75
C LEU A 165 -0.47 -7.75 -1.42
N SER A 166 0.65 -7.30 -0.84
CA SER A 166 1.99 -7.65 -1.29
C SER A 166 2.22 -9.16 -1.27
N GLY A 167 1.82 -9.83 -0.19
CA GLY A 167 1.86 -11.30 -0.10
C GLY A 167 1.02 -11.99 -1.17
N LEU A 168 -0.19 -11.47 -1.44
CA LEU A 168 -1.07 -12.00 -2.49
C LEU A 168 -0.50 -11.75 -3.90
N ALA A 169 -0.01 -10.54 -4.18
CA ALA A 169 0.60 -10.20 -5.46
C ALA A 169 1.75 -11.16 -5.81
N ARG A 170 2.60 -11.47 -4.83
CA ARG A 170 3.69 -12.44 -5.00
C ARG A 170 3.18 -13.85 -5.33
N ILE A 171 2.13 -14.33 -4.64
CA ILE A 171 1.54 -15.65 -4.91
C ILE A 171 0.89 -15.70 -6.30
N LEU A 172 0.44 -14.56 -6.81
CA LEU A 172 -0.22 -14.39 -8.11
C LEU A 172 0.76 -14.09 -9.24
N ASP A 173 2.06 -14.10 -8.98
CA ASP A 173 3.13 -13.78 -9.93
C ASP A 173 2.97 -12.39 -10.58
N SER A 174 2.61 -11.38 -9.76
CA SER A 174 2.41 -10.01 -10.23
C SER A 174 3.75 -9.33 -10.50
N GLU A 175 3.81 -8.64 -11.62
CA GLU A 175 4.89 -7.74 -12.01
C GLU A 175 4.47 -6.25 -11.93
N THR A 176 3.37 -5.97 -11.24
CA THR A 176 2.80 -4.62 -11.15
C THR A 176 3.77 -3.65 -10.50
N ASP A 177 4.07 -2.56 -11.17
CA ASP A 177 4.81 -1.44 -10.62
C ASP A 177 3.91 -0.65 -9.66
N LEU A 178 4.39 -0.45 -8.43
CA LEU A 178 3.64 0.28 -7.42
C LEU A 178 3.42 1.74 -7.82
N LEU A 179 4.40 2.36 -8.46
CA LEU A 179 4.31 3.74 -8.90
C LEU A 179 3.23 3.91 -9.97
N GLU A 180 3.24 3.06 -11.00
CA GLU A 180 2.21 3.06 -12.03
C GLU A 180 0.83 2.85 -11.43
N ALA A 181 0.70 1.96 -10.45
CA ALA A 181 -0.56 1.68 -9.79
C ALA A 181 -1.07 2.84 -8.90
N LEU A 182 -0.20 3.74 -8.44
CA LEU A 182 -0.57 4.89 -7.60
C LEU A 182 -0.82 6.18 -8.39
N ILE A 183 -0.13 6.39 -9.52
CA ILE A 183 -0.23 7.63 -10.32
C ILE A 183 -1.68 8.07 -10.55
N PRO A 184 -2.64 7.20 -10.94
CA PRO A 184 -4.03 7.61 -11.20
C PRO A 184 -4.77 8.15 -9.97
N TYR A 185 -4.21 8.02 -8.79
CA TYR A 185 -4.81 8.40 -7.49
C TYR A 185 -4.18 9.64 -6.86
N LEU A 186 -3.09 10.16 -7.44
CA LEU A 186 -2.36 11.32 -6.90
C LEU A 186 -2.92 12.65 -7.41
N ASP A 187 -3.66 12.64 -8.51
CA ASP A 187 -4.40 13.81 -8.97
C ASP A 187 -5.76 13.88 -8.25
N PRO A 188 -6.12 15.07 -7.70
CA PRO A 188 -7.37 15.27 -6.94
C PRO A 188 -8.64 15.17 -7.79
#